data_6c75f87e5b2fedda249742aae4944a55
#
_entry.id   6c75f87e5b2fedda249742aae4944a55
#
_cell.length_a   1.000
_cell.length_b   1.000
_cell.length_c   1.000
_cell.angle_alpha   90.00
_cell.angle_beta   90.00
_cell.angle_gamma   90.00
#
_symmetry.space_group_name_H-M   'P 1'
#
loop_
_entity.id
_entity.type
_entity.pdbx_description
1 polymer ?
#
loop_
_entity_poly.entity_id
_entity_poly.type
_entity_poly.pdbx_seq_one_letter_code
_entity_poly.pdbx_strand_id
1 'polypeptide(L)'
;MTLSEIQRTLEKCETVPTRSLGQNFLHDQNLARWIVGCLQIQPGDHIIEIGPGLGALTEFLAPHDIRLTLIEKDGRLVRHLEEKFRSPTVEVLHLDALDYDLRQAWGKGPVKVVGNLPYYVSTPLIAKFTSALSPASRLVLTLQLELARRLNAEPRTKDYGAMTVCVNRRWEASFLRKLPASVFVPAPKVDSAVIALERRPADRVRPLDESLFDPLVRRGFSERRKQLRNLVPELKSRWADVAAALRVPETVRAEELSLAQWETLTDIARPSAAQSGQEMFDVVDECDRVLRAEPRDIVHVNNLLHRAVHMLLFNSRGDLLLQKRSIWKDRNPGRWDASAAGHLDSGENYPEAARRELREELGVEAPALERIGKLTPCEQTGWEFIEIFRGVHDGPFAPASLEVETVAFFNREHVKAWAAGSPQDFSPVFLLCQAFL
;
A
#
# COMPACT_ATOMS: atom_id res chain seq x y z
N MET A 1 -31.04 -8.93 -6.04
CA MET A 1 -31.98 -9.90 -5.41
C MET A 1 -33.14 -9.13 -4.79
N THR A 2 -34.39 -9.60 -4.97
CA THR A 2 -35.59 -9.05 -4.32
C THR A 2 -35.68 -9.51 -2.86
N LEU A 3 -36.53 -8.90 -2.06
CA LEU A 3 -36.77 -9.33 -0.66
C LEU A 3 -37.18 -10.78 -0.54
N SER A 4 -38.05 -11.24 -1.44
CA SER A 4 -38.51 -12.64 -1.46
C SER A 4 -37.39 -13.62 -1.84
N GLU A 5 -36.49 -13.21 -2.72
CA GLU A 5 -35.31 -14.02 -3.09
C GLU A 5 -34.32 -14.10 -1.94
N ILE A 6 -34.09 -13.00 -1.22
CA ILE A 6 -33.25 -12.97 -0.02
C ILE A 6 -33.78 -13.96 1.02
N GLN A 7 -35.08 -13.90 1.34
CA GLN A 7 -35.68 -14.79 2.31
C GLN A 7 -35.55 -16.27 1.92
N ARG A 8 -35.92 -16.63 0.67
CA ARG A 8 -35.75 -18.00 0.17
C ARG A 8 -34.30 -18.49 0.21
N THR A 9 -33.35 -17.58 -0.14
CA THR A 9 -31.95 -17.97 -0.15
C THR A 9 -31.42 -18.17 1.27
N LEU A 10 -31.83 -17.34 2.23
CA LEU A 10 -31.49 -17.51 3.65
C LEU A 10 -32.07 -18.84 4.19
N GLU A 11 -33.31 -19.17 3.86
CA GLU A 11 -33.93 -20.47 4.21
C GLU A 11 -33.14 -21.62 3.60
N LYS A 12 -32.81 -21.55 2.30
CA LYS A 12 -31.98 -22.58 1.61
C LYS A 12 -30.61 -22.75 2.26
N CYS A 13 -29.98 -21.67 2.71
CA CYS A 13 -28.70 -21.69 3.38
C CYS A 13 -28.80 -22.07 4.88
N GLU A 14 -29.98 -22.37 5.37
CA GLU A 14 -30.26 -22.67 6.79
C GLU A 14 -29.66 -21.60 7.72
N THR A 15 -29.80 -20.33 7.34
CA THR A 15 -29.18 -19.20 8.06
C THR A 15 -30.17 -18.05 8.27
N VAL A 16 -29.87 -17.26 9.28
CA VAL A 16 -30.54 -15.97 9.55
C VAL A 16 -29.47 -14.87 9.62
N PRO A 17 -29.82 -13.61 9.29
CA PRO A 17 -28.88 -12.51 9.37
C PRO A 17 -28.26 -12.40 10.76
N THR A 18 -26.94 -12.51 10.85
CA THR A 18 -26.22 -12.55 12.13
C THR A 18 -25.72 -11.15 12.50
N ARG A 19 -26.22 -10.60 13.60
CA ARG A 19 -25.84 -9.23 14.07
C ARG A 19 -24.35 -9.11 14.39
N SER A 20 -23.72 -10.14 14.95
CA SER A 20 -22.30 -10.15 15.27
C SER A 20 -21.41 -10.12 14.02
N LEU A 21 -21.92 -10.55 12.87
CA LEU A 21 -21.25 -10.44 11.57
C LEU A 21 -21.62 -9.15 10.83
N GLY A 22 -22.52 -8.31 11.38
CA GLY A 22 -22.94 -7.06 10.77
C GLY A 22 -23.68 -7.24 9.43
N GLN A 23 -24.34 -8.39 9.23
CA GLN A 23 -25.00 -8.74 7.99
C GLN A 23 -26.22 -7.85 7.72
N ASN A 24 -26.15 -7.05 6.66
CA ASN A 24 -27.23 -6.24 6.11
C ASN A 24 -27.20 -6.44 4.58
N PHE A 25 -28.11 -7.24 4.07
CA PHE A 25 -28.13 -7.63 2.65
C PHE A 25 -28.80 -6.56 1.79
N LEU A 26 -28.11 -6.10 0.76
CA LEU A 26 -28.65 -5.16 -0.21
C LEU A 26 -29.70 -5.84 -1.10
N HIS A 27 -30.91 -5.27 -1.17
CA HIS A 27 -32.01 -5.84 -1.97
C HIS A 27 -32.38 -4.98 -3.20
N ASP A 28 -31.84 -3.78 -3.32
CA ASP A 28 -32.07 -2.90 -4.48
C ASP A 28 -31.09 -3.25 -5.60
N GLN A 29 -31.60 -3.90 -6.66
CA GLN A 29 -30.79 -4.32 -7.81
C GLN A 29 -30.25 -3.16 -8.63
N ASN A 30 -31.02 -2.05 -8.74
CA ASN A 30 -30.56 -0.86 -9.47
C ASN A 30 -29.40 -0.21 -8.74
N LEU A 31 -29.48 -0.17 -7.42
CA LEU A 31 -28.40 0.33 -6.59
C LEU A 31 -27.17 -0.58 -6.66
N ALA A 32 -27.34 -1.93 -6.62
CA ALA A 32 -26.24 -2.86 -6.77
C ALA A 32 -25.51 -2.68 -8.12
N ARG A 33 -26.26 -2.60 -9.22
CA ARG A 33 -25.70 -2.32 -10.56
C ARG A 33 -24.97 -0.98 -10.60
N TRP A 34 -25.52 0.04 -9.98
CA TRP A 34 -24.89 1.37 -9.91
C TRP A 34 -23.59 1.34 -9.11
N ILE A 35 -23.55 0.64 -7.96
CA ILE A 35 -22.33 0.46 -7.15
C ILE A 35 -21.22 -0.22 -7.97
N VAL A 36 -21.56 -1.30 -8.68
CA VAL A 36 -20.61 -2.01 -9.57
C VAL A 36 -20.13 -1.09 -10.70
N GLY A 37 -21.01 -0.28 -11.28
CA GLY A 37 -20.63 0.73 -12.29
C GLY A 37 -19.62 1.76 -11.77
N CYS A 38 -19.66 2.08 -10.48
CA CYS A 38 -18.68 2.99 -9.86
C CYS A 38 -17.26 2.41 -9.80
N LEU A 39 -17.07 1.09 -9.97
CA LEU A 39 -15.75 0.47 -10.05
C LEU A 39 -14.99 0.79 -11.34
N GLN A 40 -15.70 1.21 -12.40
CA GLN A 40 -15.09 1.46 -13.72
C GLN A 40 -14.30 0.25 -14.23
N ILE A 41 -14.95 -0.93 -14.22
CA ILE A 41 -14.36 -2.21 -14.56
C ILE A 41 -13.79 -2.20 -15.98
N GLN A 42 -12.58 -2.74 -16.14
CA GLN A 42 -11.95 -2.97 -17.43
C GLN A 42 -11.68 -4.48 -17.62
N PRO A 43 -11.62 -4.97 -18.84
CA PRO A 43 -11.19 -6.35 -19.09
C PRO A 43 -9.81 -6.62 -18.48
N GLY A 44 -9.67 -7.80 -17.85
CA GLY A 44 -8.44 -8.19 -17.16
C GLY A 44 -8.26 -7.64 -15.75
N ASP A 45 -9.18 -6.82 -15.23
CA ASP A 45 -9.15 -6.38 -13.83
C ASP A 45 -9.26 -7.58 -12.86
N HIS A 46 -8.63 -7.47 -11.72
CA HIS A 46 -8.84 -8.34 -10.57
C HIS A 46 -9.72 -7.62 -9.53
N ILE A 47 -10.95 -8.05 -9.39
CA ILE A 47 -11.89 -7.48 -8.43
C ILE A 47 -11.92 -8.33 -7.15
N ILE A 48 -11.75 -7.68 -6.01
CA ILE A 48 -11.92 -8.30 -4.69
C ILE A 48 -13.21 -7.78 -4.08
N GLU A 49 -14.19 -8.67 -3.89
CA GLU A 49 -15.43 -8.33 -3.18
C GLU A 49 -15.33 -8.76 -1.71
N ILE A 50 -15.50 -7.81 -0.81
CA ILE A 50 -15.47 -8.05 0.63
C ILE A 50 -16.91 -8.20 1.15
N GLY A 51 -17.20 -9.34 1.76
CA GLY A 51 -18.52 -9.65 2.30
C GLY A 51 -19.60 -9.71 1.22
N PRO A 52 -19.47 -10.58 0.20
CA PRO A 52 -20.45 -10.72 -0.87
C PRO A 52 -21.85 -11.11 -0.36
N GLY A 53 -21.92 -11.75 0.82
CA GLY A 53 -23.17 -12.17 1.43
C GLY A 53 -23.94 -13.14 0.53
N LEU A 54 -25.12 -12.76 0.06
CA LEU A 54 -25.93 -13.54 -0.88
C LEU A 54 -25.58 -13.29 -2.36
N GLY A 55 -24.53 -12.49 -2.62
CA GLY A 55 -24.04 -12.21 -3.96
C GLY A 55 -24.77 -11.07 -4.69
N ALA A 56 -25.25 -10.07 -3.95
CA ALA A 56 -26.01 -8.96 -4.54
C ALA A 56 -25.17 -8.10 -5.51
N LEU A 57 -23.91 -7.85 -5.24
CA LEU A 57 -22.98 -7.18 -6.15
C LEU A 57 -22.35 -8.19 -7.10
N THR A 58 -22.05 -9.40 -6.63
CA THR A 58 -21.43 -10.49 -7.40
C THR A 58 -22.23 -10.80 -8.67
N GLU A 59 -23.58 -10.74 -8.64
CA GLU A 59 -24.45 -10.94 -9.81
C GLU A 59 -24.13 -9.98 -10.96
N PHE A 60 -23.68 -8.78 -10.64
CA PHE A 60 -23.32 -7.76 -11.63
C PHE A 60 -21.81 -7.74 -11.94
N LEU A 61 -20.97 -8.37 -11.10
CA LEU A 61 -19.53 -8.51 -11.33
C LEU A 61 -19.20 -9.71 -12.22
N ALA A 62 -19.81 -10.87 -11.93
CA ALA A 62 -19.51 -12.14 -12.57
C ALA A 62 -19.63 -12.17 -14.11
N PRO A 63 -20.51 -11.38 -14.77
CA PRO A 63 -20.59 -11.35 -16.22
C PRO A 63 -19.43 -10.64 -16.94
N HIS A 64 -18.58 -9.90 -16.21
CA HIS A 64 -17.44 -9.18 -16.79
C HIS A 64 -16.24 -10.11 -17.04
N ASP A 65 -15.41 -9.75 -18.02
CA ASP A 65 -14.12 -10.42 -18.28
C ASP A 65 -13.07 -9.99 -17.25
N ILE A 66 -13.19 -10.55 -16.04
CA ILE A 66 -12.37 -10.19 -14.87
C ILE A 66 -11.98 -11.44 -14.09
N ARG A 67 -10.97 -11.31 -13.25
CA ARG A 67 -10.75 -12.22 -12.13
C ARG A 67 -11.53 -11.70 -10.91
N LEU A 68 -12.28 -12.57 -10.24
CA LEU A 68 -13.11 -12.19 -9.10
C LEU A 68 -12.76 -13.03 -7.89
N THR A 69 -12.31 -12.39 -6.81
CA THR A 69 -12.08 -13.02 -5.50
C THR A 69 -13.15 -12.55 -4.53
N LEU A 70 -13.95 -13.49 -4.02
CA LEU A 70 -14.99 -13.27 -3.04
C LEU A 70 -14.48 -13.65 -1.65
N ILE A 71 -14.44 -12.72 -0.70
CA ILE A 71 -13.99 -12.98 0.68
C ILE A 71 -15.20 -12.95 1.60
N GLU A 72 -15.62 -14.11 2.08
CA GLU A 72 -16.78 -14.25 2.97
C GLU A 72 -16.42 -14.99 4.25
N LYS A 73 -16.88 -14.47 5.37
CA LYS A 73 -16.61 -15.01 6.71
C LYS A 73 -17.62 -16.08 7.16
N ASP A 74 -18.86 -16.03 6.64
CA ASP A 74 -19.89 -17.01 6.98
C ASP A 74 -19.81 -18.23 6.05
N GLY A 75 -19.35 -19.37 6.57
CA GLY A 75 -19.18 -20.61 5.80
C GLY A 75 -20.46 -21.16 5.15
N ARG A 76 -21.66 -20.77 5.61
CA ARG A 76 -22.94 -21.14 4.96
C ARG A 76 -23.13 -20.35 3.67
N LEU A 77 -22.76 -19.05 3.71
CA LEU A 77 -22.82 -18.18 2.54
C LEU A 77 -21.71 -18.52 1.53
N VAL A 78 -20.54 -18.95 2.00
CA VAL A 78 -19.45 -19.44 1.14
C VAL A 78 -19.94 -20.56 0.24
N ARG A 79 -20.60 -21.62 0.80
CA ARG A 79 -21.15 -22.74 0.01
C ARG A 79 -22.17 -22.27 -1.01
N HIS A 80 -23.05 -21.33 -0.64
CA HIS A 80 -24.01 -20.73 -1.56
C HIS A 80 -23.33 -20.00 -2.72
N LEU A 81 -22.28 -19.24 -2.45
CA LEU A 81 -21.53 -18.49 -3.47
C LEU A 81 -20.78 -19.42 -4.42
N GLU A 82 -20.13 -20.48 -3.90
CA GLU A 82 -19.45 -21.50 -4.70
C GLU A 82 -20.40 -22.25 -5.64
N GLU A 83 -21.63 -22.54 -5.17
CA GLU A 83 -22.66 -23.16 -6.00
C GLU A 83 -23.17 -22.19 -7.09
N LYS A 84 -23.45 -20.93 -6.71
CA LYS A 84 -24.12 -19.96 -7.56
C LYS A 84 -23.21 -19.35 -8.61
N PHE A 85 -21.95 -19.12 -8.27
CA PHE A 85 -20.97 -18.42 -9.12
C PHE A 85 -19.82 -19.33 -9.57
N ARG A 86 -20.15 -20.58 -9.91
CA ARG A 86 -19.15 -21.57 -10.36
C ARG A 86 -18.54 -21.16 -11.69
N SER A 87 -17.32 -20.62 -11.66
CA SER A 87 -16.54 -20.21 -12.83
C SER A 87 -15.05 -20.33 -12.54
N PRO A 88 -14.19 -20.66 -13.51
CA PRO A 88 -12.73 -20.67 -13.31
C PRO A 88 -12.13 -19.30 -12.99
N THR A 89 -12.86 -18.22 -13.26
CA THR A 89 -12.44 -16.84 -12.98
C THR A 89 -12.93 -16.33 -11.62
N VAL A 90 -13.76 -17.10 -10.89
CA VAL A 90 -14.31 -16.75 -9.58
C VAL A 90 -13.71 -17.65 -8.51
N GLU A 91 -13.03 -17.05 -7.56
CA GLU A 91 -12.47 -17.69 -6.37
C GLU A 91 -13.26 -17.27 -5.14
N VAL A 92 -13.77 -18.23 -4.36
CA VAL A 92 -14.48 -17.94 -3.10
C VAL A 92 -13.59 -18.35 -1.93
N LEU A 93 -13.30 -17.42 -1.03
CA LEU A 93 -12.45 -17.63 0.13
C LEU A 93 -13.28 -17.56 1.41
N HIS A 94 -13.29 -18.67 2.17
CA HIS A 94 -13.83 -18.70 3.54
C HIS A 94 -12.82 -18.09 4.51
N LEU A 95 -12.89 -16.76 4.68
CA LEU A 95 -11.87 -16.02 5.42
C LEU A 95 -12.44 -14.72 6.00
N ASP A 96 -11.91 -14.28 7.14
CA ASP A 96 -12.07 -12.88 7.57
C ASP A 96 -11.25 -11.98 6.64
N ALA A 97 -11.87 -10.94 6.09
CA ALA A 97 -11.16 -10.02 5.19
C ALA A 97 -9.97 -9.31 5.85
N LEU A 98 -9.95 -9.21 7.19
CA LEU A 98 -8.80 -8.73 7.93
C LEU A 98 -7.61 -9.70 7.87
N ASP A 99 -7.85 -10.99 7.66
CA ASP A 99 -6.79 -12.00 7.56
C ASP A 99 -6.36 -12.25 6.10
N TYR A 100 -7.05 -11.65 5.11
CA TYR A 100 -6.68 -11.79 3.71
C TYR A 100 -5.26 -11.28 3.46
N ASP A 101 -4.42 -12.12 2.89
CA ASP A 101 -3.05 -11.77 2.54
C ASP A 101 -3.00 -10.95 1.24
N LEU A 102 -2.78 -9.64 1.36
CA LEU A 102 -2.71 -8.72 0.21
C LEU A 102 -1.65 -9.11 -0.82
N ARG A 103 -0.62 -9.86 -0.41
CA ARG A 103 0.44 -10.35 -1.31
C ARG A 103 -0.11 -11.25 -2.42
N GLN A 104 -1.19 -11.97 -2.14
CA GLN A 104 -1.84 -12.84 -3.12
C GLN A 104 -2.52 -12.09 -4.26
N ALA A 105 -2.78 -10.80 -4.11
CA ALA A 105 -3.42 -9.99 -5.14
C ALA A 105 -2.44 -9.43 -6.17
N TRP A 106 -1.12 -9.43 -5.88
CA TRP A 106 -0.09 -9.01 -6.83
C TRP A 106 0.04 -10.01 -7.98
N GLY A 107 0.30 -9.51 -9.19
CA GLY A 107 0.46 -10.32 -10.40
C GLY A 107 -0.83 -10.89 -11.00
N LYS A 108 -2.00 -10.51 -10.46
CA LYS A 108 -3.31 -10.98 -10.94
C LYS A 108 -4.07 -9.96 -11.81
N GLY A 109 -3.41 -8.90 -12.27
CA GLY A 109 -3.98 -7.78 -13.00
C GLY A 109 -4.19 -6.53 -12.14
N PRO A 110 -4.73 -5.43 -12.71
CA PRO A 110 -5.09 -4.24 -11.94
C PRO A 110 -6.15 -4.56 -10.88
N VAL A 111 -5.87 -4.22 -9.62
CA VAL A 111 -6.73 -4.61 -8.50
C VAL A 111 -7.71 -3.50 -8.15
N LYS A 112 -8.99 -3.86 -8.01
CA LYS A 112 -10.04 -2.99 -7.45
C LYS A 112 -10.79 -3.73 -6.35
N VAL A 113 -11.31 -2.99 -5.38
CA VAL A 113 -11.98 -3.57 -4.21
C VAL A 113 -13.40 -3.02 -4.13
N VAL A 114 -14.35 -3.87 -3.84
CA VAL A 114 -15.73 -3.48 -3.59
C VAL A 114 -16.28 -4.21 -2.36
N GLY A 115 -17.20 -3.60 -1.66
CA GLY A 115 -17.89 -4.29 -0.57
C GLY A 115 -18.91 -3.44 0.14
N ASN A 116 -19.91 -4.14 0.68
CA ASN A 116 -20.83 -3.59 1.67
C ASN A 116 -20.28 -3.96 3.06
N LEU A 117 -19.36 -3.11 3.58
CA LEU A 117 -18.56 -3.48 4.75
C LEU A 117 -19.38 -3.55 6.04
N PRO A 118 -19.20 -4.60 6.85
CA PRO A 118 -19.70 -4.62 8.21
C PRO A 118 -19.13 -3.44 9.00
N TYR A 119 -19.98 -2.68 9.68
CA TYR A 119 -19.60 -1.39 10.26
C TYR A 119 -18.48 -1.46 11.30
N TYR A 120 -18.43 -2.55 12.06
CA TYR A 120 -17.44 -2.72 13.13
C TYR A 120 -16.01 -2.97 12.63
N VAL A 121 -15.83 -3.41 11.37
CA VAL A 121 -14.52 -3.68 10.75
C VAL A 121 -14.16 -2.72 9.62
N SER A 122 -15.04 -1.75 9.28
CA SER A 122 -14.82 -0.86 8.13
C SER A 122 -13.51 -0.06 8.25
N THR A 123 -13.20 0.50 9.43
CA THR A 123 -11.97 1.28 9.64
C THR A 123 -10.70 0.45 9.45
N PRO A 124 -10.50 -0.71 10.09
CA PRO A 124 -9.32 -1.52 9.87
C PRO A 124 -9.23 -2.10 8.44
N LEU A 125 -10.36 -2.41 7.77
CA LEU A 125 -10.36 -2.84 6.38
C LEU A 125 -9.92 -1.72 5.45
N ILE A 126 -10.41 -0.49 5.63
CA ILE A 126 -9.94 0.66 4.85
C ILE A 126 -8.44 0.83 5.03
N ALA A 127 -7.94 0.86 6.27
CA ALA A 127 -6.50 0.98 6.54
C ALA A 127 -5.69 -0.12 5.85
N LYS A 128 -6.16 -1.36 5.87
CA LYS A 128 -5.52 -2.49 5.20
C LYS A 128 -5.47 -2.31 3.68
N PHE A 129 -6.62 -2.08 3.04
CA PHE A 129 -6.70 -2.00 1.58
C PHE A 129 -6.18 -0.68 1.00
N THR A 130 -5.95 0.34 1.83
CA THR A 130 -5.26 1.58 1.44
C THR A 130 -3.78 1.61 1.80
N SER A 131 -3.24 0.56 2.43
CA SER A 131 -1.83 0.47 2.82
C SER A 131 -0.87 0.41 1.62
N ALA A 132 0.42 0.62 1.88
CA ALA A 132 1.47 0.53 0.87
C ALA A 132 1.59 -0.87 0.25
N LEU A 133 1.30 -1.92 1.01
CA LEU A 133 1.33 -3.31 0.53
C LEU A 133 0.16 -3.64 -0.41
N SER A 134 -0.93 -2.87 -0.38
CA SER A 134 -2.10 -3.12 -1.22
C SER A 134 -1.83 -2.78 -2.69
N PRO A 135 -2.08 -3.68 -3.65
CA PRO A 135 -2.03 -3.37 -5.07
C PRO A 135 -3.26 -2.61 -5.57
N ALA A 136 -4.27 -2.39 -4.73
CA ALA A 136 -5.52 -1.77 -5.15
C ALA A 136 -5.30 -0.36 -5.69
N SER A 137 -5.94 -0.06 -6.83
CA SER A 137 -5.98 1.26 -7.47
C SER A 137 -7.27 2.01 -7.16
N ARG A 138 -8.37 1.29 -6.89
CA ARG A 138 -9.69 1.85 -6.61
C ARG A 138 -10.46 0.98 -5.62
N LEU A 139 -11.13 1.63 -4.65
CA LEU A 139 -12.07 0.98 -3.75
C LEU A 139 -13.44 1.65 -3.90
N VAL A 140 -14.51 0.86 -3.95
CA VAL A 140 -15.90 1.34 -3.89
C VAL A 140 -16.58 0.66 -2.71
N LEU A 141 -16.83 1.42 -1.65
CA LEU A 141 -17.25 0.87 -0.37
C LEU A 141 -18.57 1.46 0.09
N THR A 142 -19.46 0.59 0.57
CA THR A 142 -20.64 1.02 1.33
C THR A 142 -20.28 1.01 2.82
N LEU A 143 -20.41 2.15 3.47
CA LEU A 143 -20.01 2.42 4.86
C LEU A 143 -21.15 3.08 5.63
N GLN A 144 -21.04 3.14 6.96
CA GLN A 144 -21.87 4.05 7.75
C GLN A 144 -21.67 5.50 7.27
N LEU A 145 -22.77 6.26 7.22
CA LEU A 145 -22.76 7.64 6.77
C LEU A 145 -21.74 8.52 7.52
N GLU A 146 -21.58 8.30 8.83
CA GLU A 146 -20.59 9.03 9.64
C GLU A 146 -19.16 8.76 9.16
N LEU A 147 -18.80 7.50 8.94
CA LEU A 147 -17.46 7.12 8.48
C LEU A 147 -17.19 7.65 7.06
N ALA A 148 -18.18 7.59 6.17
CA ALA A 148 -18.08 8.15 4.83
C ALA A 148 -17.84 9.68 4.86
N ARG A 149 -18.52 10.38 5.77
CA ARG A 149 -18.29 11.82 5.98
C ARG A 149 -16.91 12.12 6.50
N ARG A 150 -16.39 11.31 7.44
CA ARG A 150 -15.02 11.46 7.96
C ARG A 150 -13.96 11.33 6.86
N LEU A 151 -14.10 10.37 5.96
CA LEU A 151 -13.14 10.17 4.87
C LEU A 151 -13.11 11.33 3.88
N ASN A 152 -14.25 12.01 3.69
CA ASN A 152 -14.42 13.13 2.75
C ASN A 152 -14.52 14.49 3.45
N ALA A 153 -14.07 14.58 4.71
CA ALA A 153 -14.23 15.79 5.51
C ALA A 153 -13.18 16.84 5.14
N GLU A 154 -13.60 18.11 5.18
CA GLU A 154 -12.74 19.27 5.02
C GLU A 154 -12.18 19.75 6.37
N PRO A 155 -10.99 20.37 6.40
CA PRO A 155 -10.45 21.02 7.59
C PRO A 155 -11.49 21.96 8.26
N ARG A 156 -11.41 22.07 9.58
CA ARG A 156 -12.32 22.88 10.42
C ARG A 156 -13.75 22.35 10.52
N THR A 157 -14.00 21.13 10.06
CA THR A 157 -15.28 20.46 10.26
C THR A 157 -15.20 19.45 11.41
N LYS A 158 -16.36 19.11 12.00
CA LYS A 158 -16.42 18.15 13.12
C LYS A 158 -15.95 16.73 12.73
N ASP A 159 -16.10 16.37 11.48
CA ASP A 159 -15.82 15.03 10.96
C ASP A 159 -14.35 14.86 10.53
N TYR A 160 -13.61 15.99 10.38
CA TYR A 160 -12.20 15.97 10.03
C TYR A 160 -11.33 15.38 11.14
N GLY A 161 -10.44 14.46 10.81
CA GLY A 161 -9.64 13.74 11.78
C GLY A 161 -8.43 13.03 11.19
N ALA A 162 -7.69 12.31 12.04
CA ALA A 162 -6.48 11.59 11.61
C ALA A 162 -6.72 10.66 10.42
N MET A 163 -7.84 9.93 10.42
CA MET A 163 -8.18 9.03 9.32
C MET A 163 -8.35 9.79 7.99
N THR A 164 -9.00 10.96 8.03
CA THR A 164 -9.15 11.82 6.86
C THR A 164 -7.79 12.17 6.27
N VAL A 165 -6.88 12.65 7.13
CA VAL A 165 -5.54 13.10 6.72
C VAL A 165 -4.69 11.94 6.20
N CYS A 166 -4.61 10.82 6.96
CA CYS A 166 -3.76 9.68 6.58
C CYS A 166 -4.23 9.01 5.29
N VAL A 167 -5.55 8.83 5.10
CA VAL A 167 -6.07 8.21 3.86
C VAL A 167 -5.91 9.15 2.67
N ASN A 168 -6.32 10.42 2.82
CA ASN A 168 -6.32 11.37 1.69
C ASN A 168 -4.91 11.79 1.24
N ARG A 169 -3.87 11.42 1.95
CA ARG A 169 -2.49 11.62 1.51
C ARG A 169 -2.20 10.84 0.21
N ARG A 170 -2.57 9.57 0.17
CA ARG A 170 -2.30 8.67 -0.98
C ARG A 170 -3.55 8.33 -1.80
N TRP A 171 -4.71 8.66 -1.29
CA TRP A 171 -5.99 8.35 -1.91
C TRP A 171 -6.84 9.60 -2.03
N GLU A 172 -7.70 9.63 -3.01
CA GLU A 172 -8.72 10.66 -3.17
C GLU A 172 -10.08 10.08 -2.80
N ALA A 173 -10.66 10.58 -1.72
CA ALA A 173 -11.97 10.15 -1.26
C ALA A 173 -13.08 10.96 -1.95
N SER A 174 -14.05 10.27 -2.52
CA SER A 174 -15.24 10.88 -3.14
C SER A 174 -16.51 10.32 -2.51
N PHE A 175 -17.35 11.18 -1.97
CA PHE A 175 -18.68 10.82 -1.48
C PHE A 175 -19.62 10.69 -2.68
N LEU A 176 -20.04 9.46 -3.01
CA LEU A 176 -20.83 9.21 -4.22
C LEU A 176 -22.33 9.34 -3.96
N ARG A 177 -22.86 8.67 -2.92
CA ARG A 177 -24.31 8.65 -2.66
C ARG A 177 -24.63 8.26 -1.23
N LYS A 178 -25.59 8.95 -0.61
CA LYS A 178 -26.24 8.54 0.64
C LYS A 178 -27.27 7.44 0.37
N LEU A 179 -27.31 6.42 1.21
CA LEU A 179 -28.23 5.29 1.13
C LEU A 179 -29.11 5.25 2.39
N PRO A 180 -30.44 5.22 2.23
CA PRO A 180 -31.33 5.02 3.37
C PRO A 180 -31.21 3.59 3.90
N ALA A 181 -31.44 3.39 5.19
CA ALA A 181 -31.40 2.07 5.82
C ALA A 181 -32.38 1.07 5.17
N SER A 182 -33.45 1.55 4.55
CA SER A 182 -34.49 0.73 3.90
C SER A 182 -34.04 -0.06 2.68
N VAL A 183 -32.86 0.22 2.11
CA VAL A 183 -32.34 -0.58 0.98
C VAL A 183 -31.67 -1.87 1.41
N PHE A 184 -31.60 -2.12 2.73
CA PHE A 184 -30.97 -3.29 3.33
C PHE A 184 -31.95 -4.15 4.14
N VAL A 185 -31.66 -5.45 4.23
CA VAL A 185 -32.40 -6.41 5.08
C VAL A 185 -31.40 -7.25 5.89
N PRO A 186 -31.50 -7.28 7.23
CA PRO A 186 -32.30 -6.36 8.04
C PRO A 186 -31.85 -4.90 7.87
N ALA A 187 -32.73 -3.94 8.08
CA ALA A 187 -32.40 -2.54 8.00
C ALA A 187 -31.42 -2.14 9.14
N PRO A 188 -30.28 -1.49 8.85
CA PRO A 188 -29.37 -0.99 9.87
C PRO A 188 -30.01 0.15 10.67
N LYS A 189 -29.46 0.45 11.85
CA LYS A 189 -29.95 1.53 12.70
C LYS A 189 -29.61 2.94 12.20
N VAL A 190 -28.68 3.06 11.26
CA VAL A 190 -28.14 4.30 10.72
C VAL A 190 -28.10 4.25 9.20
N ASP A 191 -28.15 5.39 8.58
CA ASP A 191 -27.98 5.50 7.13
C ASP A 191 -26.54 5.10 6.73
N SER A 192 -26.41 4.66 5.50
CA SER A 192 -25.15 4.32 4.86
C SER A 192 -24.77 5.34 3.80
N ALA A 193 -23.58 5.21 3.24
CA ALA A 193 -23.18 5.92 2.05
C ALA A 193 -22.20 5.08 1.23
N VAL A 194 -22.20 5.31 -0.07
CA VAL A 194 -21.18 4.78 -0.98
C VAL A 194 -20.12 5.83 -1.18
N ILE A 195 -18.87 5.42 -1.03
CA ILE A 195 -17.69 6.22 -1.33
C ILE A 195 -16.82 5.52 -2.37
N ALA A 196 -16.07 6.30 -3.13
CA ALA A 196 -14.93 5.82 -3.88
C ALA A 196 -13.65 6.35 -3.25
N LEU A 197 -12.63 5.49 -3.16
CA LEU A 197 -11.26 5.86 -2.88
C LEU A 197 -10.44 5.53 -4.13
N GLU A 198 -9.77 6.51 -4.69
CA GLU A 198 -8.90 6.35 -5.86
C GLU A 198 -7.46 6.65 -5.47
N ARG A 199 -6.55 5.75 -5.84
CA ARG A 199 -5.12 5.94 -5.52
C ARG A 199 -4.59 7.13 -6.32
N ARG A 200 -3.99 8.10 -5.62
CA ARG A 200 -3.35 9.24 -6.27
C ARG A 200 -2.18 8.79 -7.13
N PRO A 201 -2.01 9.35 -8.33
CA PRO A 201 -0.78 9.19 -9.09
C PRO A 201 0.44 9.63 -8.29
N ALA A 202 1.57 8.96 -8.49
CA ALA A 202 2.79 9.20 -7.71
C ALA A 202 3.29 10.67 -7.79
N ASP A 203 3.14 11.30 -8.94
CA ASP A 203 3.50 12.70 -9.18
C ASP A 203 2.63 13.72 -8.42
N ARG A 204 1.48 13.29 -7.90
CA ARG A 204 0.58 14.10 -7.05
C ARG A 204 0.73 13.85 -5.56
N VAL A 205 1.62 12.94 -5.18
CA VAL A 205 1.91 12.65 -3.76
C VAL A 205 3.25 13.26 -3.40
N ARG A 206 3.24 14.22 -2.45
CA ARG A 206 4.48 14.87 -2.02
C ARG A 206 5.42 13.88 -1.35
N PRO A 207 6.74 13.89 -1.66
CA PRO A 207 7.75 13.14 -0.91
C PRO A 207 7.74 13.47 0.58
N LEU A 208 7.68 12.45 1.44
CA LEU A 208 7.55 12.64 2.87
C LEU A 208 7.98 11.38 3.64
N ASP A 209 8.57 11.57 4.81
CA ASP A 209 8.86 10.48 5.72
C ASP A 209 7.57 9.96 6.38
N GLU A 210 7.05 8.83 5.88
CA GLU A 210 5.81 8.24 6.37
C GLU A 210 5.93 7.64 7.77
N SER A 211 7.14 7.26 8.17
CA SER A 211 7.38 6.79 9.54
C SER A 211 7.17 7.90 10.58
N LEU A 212 7.27 9.16 10.16
CA LEU A 212 6.97 10.33 10.98
C LEU A 212 5.55 10.85 10.77
N PHE A 213 5.03 10.82 9.53
CA PHE A 213 3.75 11.43 9.19
C PHE A 213 2.57 10.84 9.98
N ASP A 214 2.34 9.53 9.86
CA ASP A 214 1.20 8.88 10.50
C ASP A 214 1.21 9.02 12.04
N PRO A 215 2.34 8.78 12.75
CA PRO A 215 2.42 9.02 14.18
C PRO A 215 2.19 10.48 14.57
N LEU A 216 2.73 11.44 13.80
CA LEU A 216 2.56 12.87 14.05
C LEU A 216 1.09 13.28 13.93
N VAL A 217 0.43 12.87 12.85
CA VAL A 217 -1.00 13.15 12.63
C VAL A 217 -1.85 12.53 13.73
N ARG A 218 -1.65 11.24 14.05
CA ARG A 218 -2.41 10.56 15.12
C ARG A 218 -2.22 11.23 16.47
N ARG A 219 -1.00 11.64 16.81
CA ARG A 219 -0.69 12.38 18.03
C ARG A 219 -1.37 13.75 18.04
N GLY A 220 -1.35 14.49 16.93
CA GLY A 220 -2.04 15.76 16.81
C GLY A 220 -3.56 15.68 17.07
N PHE A 221 -4.18 14.59 16.64
CA PHE A 221 -5.62 14.34 16.86
C PHE A 221 -5.95 13.61 18.17
N SER A 222 -4.96 13.26 18.99
CA SER A 222 -5.21 12.52 20.26
C SER A 222 -6.07 13.32 21.24
N GLU A 223 -5.98 14.65 21.23
CA GLU A 223 -6.74 15.54 22.10
C GLU A 223 -7.27 16.76 21.32
N ARG A 224 -8.44 16.62 20.69
CA ARG A 224 -9.03 17.62 19.76
C ARG A 224 -9.08 19.04 20.29
N ARG A 225 -9.31 19.25 21.60
CA ARG A 225 -9.46 20.59 22.19
C ARG A 225 -8.13 21.25 22.52
N LYS A 226 -6.99 20.53 22.52
CA LYS A 226 -5.68 21.10 22.79
C LYS A 226 -5.10 21.79 21.55
N GLN A 227 -4.32 22.84 21.79
CA GLN A 227 -3.51 23.47 20.75
C GLN A 227 -2.40 22.51 20.30
N LEU A 228 -2.13 22.48 19.00
CA LEU A 228 -1.20 21.50 18.40
C LEU A 228 0.21 21.58 19.01
N ARG A 229 0.71 22.78 19.37
CA ARG A 229 2.01 22.97 20.04
C ARG A 229 2.19 22.15 21.33
N ASN A 230 1.10 21.80 22.01
CA ASN A 230 1.14 21.00 23.23
C ASN A 230 1.16 19.49 22.95
N LEU A 231 0.88 19.09 21.72
CA LEU A 231 0.84 17.70 21.26
C LEU A 231 2.09 17.32 20.44
N VAL A 232 2.94 18.30 20.11
CA VAL A 232 4.20 18.14 19.37
C VAL A 232 5.34 18.76 20.19
N PRO A 233 5.72 18.13 21.34
CA PRO A 233 6.66 18.71 22.29
C PRO A 233 8.05 18.98 21.69
N GLU A 234 8.49 18.20 20.73
CA GLU A 234 9.76 18.34 20.02
C GLU A 234 9.87 19.65 19.21
N LEU A 235 8.75 20.26 18.85
CA LEU A 235 8.70 21.54 18.11
C LEU A 235 8.33 22.72 19.01
N LYS A 236 8.07 22.50 20.29
CA LYS A 236 7.53 23.52 21.20
C LYS A 236 8.44 24.75 21.36
N SER A 237 9.76 24.55 21.42
CA SER A 237 10.74 25.64 21.58
C SER A 237 10.82 26.59 20.39
N ARG A 238 10.48 26.10 19.19
CA ARG A 238 10.50 26.86 17.92
C ARG A 238 9.11 27.00 17.30
N TRP A 239 8.04 26.89 18.12
CA TRP A 239 6.67 26.84 17.61
C TRP A 239 6.23 28.10 16.86
N ALA A 240 6.72 29.27 17.23
CA ALA A 240 6.45 30.51 16.51
C ALA A 240 6.90 30.43 15.03
N ASP A 241 8.13 29.91 14.79
CA ASP A 241 8.66 29.72 13.44
C ASP A 241 7.87 28.65 12.67
N VAL A 242 7.49 27.57 13.35
CA VAL A 242 6.64 26.50 12.78
C VAL A 242 5.30 27.06 12.35
N ALA A 243 4.61 27.80 13.21
CA ALA A 243 3.32 28.42 12.92
C ALA A 243 3.41 29.41 11.74
N ALA A 244 4.48 30.20 11.68
CA ALA A 244 4.77 31.11 10.58
C ALA A 244 4.95 30.35 9.26
N ALA A 245 5.75 29.28 9.26
CA ALA A 245 5.98 28.42 8.09
C ALA A 245 4.68 27.76 7.58
N LEU A 246 3.82 27.32 8.50
CA LEU A 246 2.51 26.74 8.20
C LEU A 246 1.46 27.81 7.82
N ARG A 247 1.77 29.11 8.01
CA ARG A 247 0.82 30.24 7.83
C ARG A 247 -0.45 30.08 8.67
N VAL A 248 -0.27 29.75 9.93
CA VAL A 248 -1.36 29.56 10.89
C VAL A 248 -1.06 30.32 12.21
N PRO A 249 -2.08 30.63 13.03
CA PRO A 249 -1.86 31.18 14.35
C PRO A 249 -1.18 30.16 15.28
N GLU A 250 -0.39 30.63 16.25
CA GLU A 250 0.26 29.74 17.23
C GLU A 250 -0.71 28.89 18.07
N THR A 251 -1.96 29.32 18.14
CA THR A 251 -3.04 28.65 18.87
C THR A 251 -3.73 27.56 18.07
N VAL A 252 -3.29 27.30 16.83
CA VAL A 252 -3.91 26.33 15.89
C VAL A 252 -4.10 24.93 16.52
N ARG A 253 -5.21 24.29 16.17
CA ARG A 253 -5.51 22.91 16.54
C ARG A 253 -5.33 21.97 15.34
N ALA A 254 -5.21 20.68 15.61
CA ALA A 254 -5.03 19.65 14.59
C ALA A 254 -6.10 19.69 13.48
N GLU A 255 -7.35 19.89 13.87
CA GLU A 255 -8.50 19.91 12.93
C GLU A 255 -8.53 21.12 11.99
N GLU A 256 -7.69 22.11 12.23
CA GLU A 256 -7.63 23.33 11.42
C GLU A 256 -6.59 23.22 10.28
N LEU A 257 -5.65 22.26 10.36
CA LEU A 257 -4.61 22.08 9.36
C LEU A 257 -5.14 21.32 8.13
N SER A 258 -4.82 21.87 6.96
CA SER A 258 -4.99 21.14 5.69
C SER A 258 -3.96 20.00 5.56
N LEU A 259 -4.19 19.07 4.62
CA LEU A 259 -3.24 18.00 4.31
C LEU A 259 -1.84 18.56 3.99
N ALA A 260 -1.75 19.58 3.13
CA ALA A 260 -0.47 20.21 2.77
C ALA A 260 0.26 20.82 3.98
N GLN A 261 -0.49 21.35 4.97
CA GLN A 261 0.10 21.85 6.21
C GLN A 261 0.59 20.73 7.11
N TRP A 262 -0.11 19.59 7.16
CA TRP A 262 0.37 18.38 7.85
C TRP A 262 1.64 17.83 7.22
N GLU A 263 1.73 17.79 5.91
CA GLU A 263 2.94 17.41 5.19
C GLU A 263 4.11 18.36 5.49
N THR A 264 3.87 19.67 5.47
CA THR A 264 4.88 20.66 5.82
C THR A 264 5.32 20.54 7.28
N LEU A 265 4.40 20.29 8.21
CA LEU A 265 4.71 20.07 9.62
C LEU A 265 5.61 18.84 9.81
N THR A 266 5.37 17.78 9.04
CA THR A 266 6.18 16.56 9.09
C THR A 266 7.61 16.82 8.63
N ASP A 267 7.81 17.56 7.53
CA ASP A 267 9.15 17.95 7.08
C ASP A 267 9.90 18.78 8.14
N ILE A 268 9.19 19.72 8.78
CA ILE A 268 9.76 20.52 9.86
C ILE A 268 10.12 19.66 11.08
N ALA A 269 9.32 18.64 11.38
CA ALA A 269 9.53 17.72 12.50
C ALA A 269 10.65 16.72 12.25
N ARG A 270 11.07 16.54 10.99
CA ARG A 270 12.18 15.66 10.64
C ARG A 270 13.45 16.08 11.36
N PRO A 271 14.16 15.17 12.04
CA PRO A 271 15.48 15.45 12.58
C PRO A 271 16.38 15.94 11.44
N SER A 272 17.14 17.02 11.69
CA SER A 272 18.12 17.52 10.73
C SER A 272 19.12 16.38 10.47
N ALA A 273 18.99 15.70 9.34
CA ALA A 273 20.05 14.82 8.88
C ALA A 273 21.29 15.72 8.69
N ALA A 274 22.41 15.34 9.27
CA ALA A 274 23.68 15.92 8.89
C ALA A 274 23.70 15.90 7.36
N GLN A 275 23.95 17.03 6.71
CA GLN A 275 24.06 17.14 5.27
C GLN A 275 24.98 16.01 4.82
N SER A 276 24.43 14.98 4.20
CA SER A 276 25.23 13.96 3.53
C SER A 276 26.01 14.70 2.46
N GLY A 277 27.34 14.65 2.54
CA GLY A 277 28.20 15.13 1.48
C GLY A 277 27.74 14.52 0.17
N GLN A 278 28.06 15.14 -0.94
CA GLN A 278 27.75 14.63 -2.27
C GLN A 278 28.32 13.21 -2.36
N GLU A 279 27.44 12.20 -2.62
CA GLU A 279 27.87 10.81 -2.77
C GLU A 279 28.90 10.71 -3.89
N MET A 280 30.05 10.08 -3.60
CA MET A 280 31.15 9.88 -4.53
C MET A 280 31.25 8.40 -4.88
N PHE A 281 31.23 8.06 -6.16
CA PHE A 281 31.36 6.69 -6.66
C PHE A 281 32.69 6.48 -7.36
N ASP A 282 33.22 5.26 -7.26
CA ASP A 282 34.36 4.86 -8.04
C ASP A 282 33.92 4.52 -9.48
N VAL A 283 34.41 5.30 -10.46
CA VAL A 283 34.32 4.95 -11.87
C VAL A 283 35.31 3.84 -12.15
N VAL A 284 34.88 2.79 -12.84
CA VAL A 284 35.70 1.60 -13.15
C VAL A 284 35.88 1.37 -14.65
N ASP A 285 36.84 0.55 -15.02
CA ASP A 285 37.03 0.06 -16.37
C ASP A 285 36.17 -1.20 -16.67
N GLU A 286 36.23 -1.72 -17.88
CA GLU A 286 35.50 -2.92 -18.29
C GLU A 286 35.91 -4.21 -17.51
N CYS A 287 37.01 -4.16 -16.77
CA CYS A 287 37.50 -5.23 -15.92
C CYS A 287 37.18 -4.99 -14.44
N ASP A 288 36.33 -4.03 -14.10
CA ASP A 288 35.94 -3.64 -12.75
C ASP A 288 37.12 -3.11 -11.90
N ARG A 289 38.11 -2.45 -12.52
CA ARG A 289 39.22 -1.81 -11.84
C ARG A 289 38.96 -0.32 -11.69
N VAL A 290 39.17 0.21 -10.49
CA VAL A 290 38.94 1.63 -10.18
C VAL A 290 39.87 2.52 -11.01
N LEU A 291 39.28 3.50 -11.66
CA LEU A 291 39.98 4.52 -12.45
C LEU A 291 40.08 5.85 -11.67
N ARG A 292 38.99 6.32 -11.12
CA ARG A 292 38.86 7.58 -10.36
C ARG A 292 37.54 7.66 -9.62
N ALA A 293 37.45 8.57 -8.65
CA ALA A 293 36.18 8.90 -8.01
C ALA A 293 35.49 10.07 -8.71
N GLU A 294 34.17 10.00 -8.84
CA GLU A 294 33.31 11.04 -9.42
C GLU A 294 32.02 11.21 -8.60
N PRO A 295 31.41 12.40 -8.59
CA PRO A 295 30.11 12.61 -8.01
C PRO A 295 29.03 11.74 -8.67
N ARG A 296 28.08 11.23 -7.86
CA ARG A 296 26.97 10.37 -8.29
C ARG A 296 26.21 10.90 -9.51
N ASP A 297 25.88 12.19 -9.52
CA ASP A 297 25.17 12.86 -10.60
C ASP A 297 25.96 12.81 -11.91
N ILE A 298 27.26 13.05 -11.87
CA ILE A 298 28.18 12.96 -13.02
C ILE A 298 28.24 11.53 -13.56
N VAL A 299 28.36 10.54 -12.67
CA VAL A 299 28.40 9.11 -13.04
C VAL A 299 27.13 8.71 -13.78
N HIS A 300 25.96 9.05 -13.23
CA HIS A 300 24.68 8.66 -13.81
C HIS A 300 24.33 9.41 -15.09
N VAL A 301 24.60 10.73 -15.17
CA VAL A 301 24.33 11.53 -16.38
C VAL A 301 25.17 11.05 -17.57
N ASN A 302 26.41 10.65 -17.33
CA ASN A 302 27.34 10.20 -18.37
C ASN A 302 27.37 8.69 -18.58
N ASN A 303 26.51 7.93 -17.87
CA ASN A 303 26.47 6.46 -17.91
C ASN A 303 27.88 5.82 -17.72
N LEU A 304 28.66 6.33 -16.77
CA LEU A 304 29.98 5.82 -16.46
C LEU A 304 29.85 4.47 -15.73
N LEU A 305 30.77 3.55 -16.05
CA LEU A 305 30.81 2.25 -15.36
C LEU A 305 31.13 2.45 -13.88
N HIS A 306 30.32 1.87 -13.03
CA HIS A 306 30.46 1.95 -11.58
C HIS A 306 29.94 0.67 -10.90
N ARG A 307 29.88 0.64 -9.58
CA ARG A 307 29.63 -0.57 -8.79
C ARG A 307 28.37 -0.46 -7.97
N ALA A 308 27.65 -1.58 -7.87
CA ALA A 308 26.47 -1.70 -7.00
C ALA A 308 26.39 -3.10 -6.37
N VAL A 309 25.57 -3.22 -5.33
CA VAL A 309 25.24 -4.47 -4.65
C VAL A 309 23.74 -4.70 -4.63
N HIS A 310 23.32 -5.93 -4.79
CA HIS A 310 21.95 -6.38 -4.60
C HIS A 310 21.91 -7.53 -3.59
N MET A 311 21.04 -7.43 -2.60
CA MET A 311 20.85 -8.45 -1.59
C MET A 311 19.53 -9.18 -1.77
N LEU A 312 19.59 -10.52 -1.75
CA LEU A 312 18.43 -11.40 -1.76
C LEU A 312 18.34 -12.06 -0.37
N LEU A 313 17.47 -11.51 0.48
CA LEU A 313 17.24 -12.06 1.82
C LEU A 313 16.08 -13.05 1.77
N PHE A 314 16.26 -14.17 2.43
CA PHE A 314 15.24 -15.19 2.61
C PHE A 314 14.86 -15.29 4.09
N ASN A 315 13.63 -15.65 4.38
CA ASN A 315 13.26 -16.06 5.74
C ASN A 315 13.65 -17.54 5.98
N SER A 316 13.48 -17.99 7.22
CA SER A 316 13.73 -19.39 7.61
C SER A 316 12.87 -20.41 6.87
N ARG A 317 11.79 -20.00 6.21
CA ARG A 317 10.91 -20.85 5.38
C ARG A 317 11.31 -20.85 3.92
N GLY A 318 12.29 -20.04 3.51
CA GLY A 318 12.76 -19.92 2.14
C GLY A 318 11.95 -18.96 1.26
N ASP A 319 11.05 -18.13 1.84
CA ASP A 319 10.40 -17.05 1.10
C ASP A 319 11.37 -15.88 0.90
N LEU A 320 11.32 -15.25 -0.26
CA LEU A 320 12.16 -14.10 -0.63
C LEU A 320 11.57 -12.80 -0.10
N LEU A 321 12.40 -12.01 0.59
CA LEU A 321 12.06 -10.63 0.92
C LEU A 321 12.21 -9.75 -0.33
N LEU A 322 11.15 -9.08 -0.72
CA LEU A 322 11.19 -8.01 -1.72
C LEU A 322 10.96 -6.67 -1.04
N GLN A 323 11.66 -5.64 -1.50
CA GLN A 323 11.33 -4.26 -1.19
C GLN A 323 10.47 -3.65 -2.30
N LYS A 324 9.52 -2.83 -1.93
CA LYS A 324 8.84 -1.93 -2.85
C LYS A 324 9.52 -0.58 -2.78
N ARG A 325 10.14 -0.18 -3.88
CA ARG A 325 10.85 1.09 -3.97
C ARG A 325 9.91 2.25 -3.67
N SER A 326 10.41 3.24 -2.97
CA SER A 326 9.64 4.47 -2.74
C SER A 326 9.23 5.10 -4.08
N ILE A 327 8.03 5.67 -4.11
CA ILE A 327 7.52 6.42 -5.28
C ILE A 327 8.36 7.67 -5.58
N TRP A 328 9.28 8.03 -4.69
CA TRP A 328 10.15 9.20 -4.82
C TRP A 328 11.57 8.89 -5.27
N LYS A 329 11.87 7.61 -5.53
CA LYS A 329 13.15 7.23 -6.11
C LYS A 329 13.24 7.73 -7.57
N ASP A 330 14.42 8.23 -7.95
CA ASP A 330 14.70 8.74 -9.29
C ASP A 330 14.52 7.67 -10.37
N ARG A 331 14.90 6.42 -10.06
CA ARG A 331 14.80 5.28 -10.96
C ARG A 331 13.82 4.24 -10.43
N ASN A 332 12.95 3.73 -11.31
CA ASN A 332 11.99 2.66 -11.02
C ASN A 332 11.11 2.91 -9.78
N PRO A 333 10.47 4.11 -9.61
CA PRO A 333 9.64 4.40 -8.47
C PRO A 333 8.45 3.44 -8.36
N GLY A 334 8.13 3.02 -7.13
CA GLY A 334 6.98 2.18 -6.83
C GLY A 334 7.05 0.73 -7.32
N ARG A 335 8.18 0.32 -7.93
CA ARG A 335 8.39 -1.06 -8.38
C ARG A 335 8.95 -1.93 -7.27
N TRP A 336 8.73 -3.23 -7.40
CA TRP A 336 9.36 -4.24 -6.55
C TRP A 336 10.80 -4.50 -6.99
N ASP A 337 11.67 -4.71 -6.00
CA ASP A 337 13.12 -4.90 -6.22
C ASP A 337 13.68 -5.96 -5.27
N ALA A 338 14.98 -6.25 -5.37
CA ALA A 338 15.73 -7.07 -4.44
C ALA A 338 15.46 -6.62 -2.99
N SER A 339 15.88 -7.40 -2.01
CA SER A 339 15.61 -7.11 -0.59
C SER A 339 16.20 -5.77 -0.15
N ALA A 340 17.41 -5.46 -0.61
CA ALA A 340 18.05 -4.16 -0.54
C ALA A 340 19.01 -4.01 -1.73
N ALA A 341 19.34 -2.77 -2.12
CA ALA A 341 20.23 -2.50 -3.24
C ALA A 341 20.82 -1.09 -3.15
N GLY A 342 22.10 -0.96 -3.43
CA GLY A 342 22.75 0.36 -3.44
C GLY A 342 24.10 0.37 -4.12
N HIS A 343 24.68 1.55 -4.24
CA HIS A 343 25.97 1.76 -4.86
C HIS A 343 27.12 1.65 -3.84
N LEU A 344 28.31 1.38 -4.33
CA LEU A 344 29.51 1.48 -3.51
C LEU A 344 29.97 2.93 -3.40
N ASP A 345 30.24 3.37 -2.19
CA ASP A 345 30.95 4.61 -1.95
C ASP A 345 32.41 4.49 -2.43
N SER A 346 33.03 5.64 -2.77
CA SER A 346 34.42 5.63 -3.22
C SER A 346 35.36 5.02 -2.17
N GLY A 347 36.11 4.01 -2.60
CA GLY A 347 37.02 3.24 -1.75
C GLY A 347 36.37 2.06 -1.00
N GLU A 348 35.05 1.88 -1.11
CA GLU A 348 34.33 0.77 -0.47
C GLU A 348 34.43 -0.52 -1.30
N ASN A 349 34.41 -1.67 -0.65
CA ASN A 349 34.29 -2.98 -1.33
C ASN A 349 32.86 -3.52 -1.30
N TYR A 350 32.55 -4.48 -2.18
CA TYR A 350 31.19 -5.02 -2.30
C TYR A 350 30.59 -5.58 -0.99
N PRO A 351 31.32 -6.39 -0.16
CA PRO A 351 30.78 -6.87 1.11
C PRO A 351 30.50 -5.75 2.14
N GLU A 352 31.28 -4.68 2.15
CA GLU A 352 31.08 -3.54 3.05
C GLU A 352 29.83 -2.78 2.63
N ALA A 353 29.69 -2.45 1.34
CA ALA A 353 28.50 -1.82 0.78
C ALA A 353 27.24 -2.63 1.07
N ALA A 354 27.26 -3.94 0.87
CA ALA A 354 26.12 -4.80 1.14
C ALA A 354 25.65 -4.73 2.60
N ARG A 355 26.59 -4.66 3.57
CA ARG A 355 26.25 -4.51 4.99
C ARG A 355 25.73 -3.12 5.32
N ARG A 356 26.31 -2.07 4.75
CA ARG A 356 25.86 -0.68 4.95
C ARG A 356 24.44 -0.51 4.43
N GLU A 357 24.17 -0.94 3.18
CA GLU A 357 22.86 -0.81 2.55
C GLU A 357 21.76 -1.56 3.33
N LEU A 358 22.04 -2.78 3.82
CA LEU A 358 21.05 -3.50 4.67
C LEU A 358 20.71 -2.74 5.94
N ARG A 359 21.67 -2.05 6.55
CA ARG A 359 21.45 -1.23 7.73
C ARG A 359 20.67 0.04 7.38
N GLU A 360 21.02 0.71 6.28
CA GLU A 360 20.42 1.97 5.85
C GLU A 360 19.00 1.79 5.32
N GLU A 361 18.79 0.82 4.43
CA GLU A 361 17.48 0.60 3.81
C GLU A 361 16.51 -0.20 4.68
N LEU A 362 16.99 -1.21 5.42
CA LEU A 362 16.14 -2.15 6.17
C LEU A 362 16.27 -2.07 7.69
N GLY A 363 17.24 -1.33 8.21
CA GLY A 363 17.49 -1.21 9.64
C GLY A 363 17.95 -2.50 10.31
N VAL A 364 18.61 -3.40 9.56
CA VAL A 364 19.07 -4.69 10.09
C VAL A 364 20.59 -4.80 10.05
N GLU A 365 21.17 -5.42 11.10
CA GLU A 365 22.56 -5.86 11.04
C GLU A 365 22.67 -7.03 10.05
N ALA A 366 23.71 -6.97 9.21
CA ALA A 366 23.87 -7.92 8.14
C ALA A 366 24.01 -9.36 8.67
N PRO A 367 23.17 -10.29 8.23
CA PRO A 367 23.41 -11.71 8.43
C PRO A 367 24.71 -12.13 7.72
N ALA A 368 25.09 -13.39 7.85
CA ALA A 368 26.13 -13.95 7.00
C ALA A 368 25.69 -13.84 5.54
N LEU A 369 26.43 -13.06 4.74
CA LEU A 369 26.14 -12.85 3.32
C LEU A 369 27.04 -13.75 2.47
N GLU A 370 26.43 -14.54 1.61
CA GLU A 370 27.07 -15.34 0.60
C GLU A 370 26.99 -14.61 -0.75
N ARG A 371 28.14 -14.41 -1.42
CA ARG A 371 28.17 -13.93 -2.79
C ARG A 371 27.74 -15.04 -3.73
N ILE A 372 26.67 -14.85 -4.48
CA ILE A 372 26.08 -15.87 -5.36
C ILE A 372 26.23 -15.54 -6.85
N GLY A 373 26.60 -14.31 -7.21
CA GLY A 373 26.79 -13.95 -8.60
C GLY A 373 27.24 -12.52 -8.82
N LYS A 374 27.45 -12.21 -10.11
CA LYS A 374 27.79 -10.87 -10.59
C LYS A 374 27.13 -10.60 -11.93
N LEU A 375 26.50 -9.46 -12.08
CA LEU A 375 26.00 -8.95 -13.35
C LEU A 375 27.02 -8.00 -13.96
N THR A 376 27.15 -8.06 -15.28
CA THR A 376 27.98 -7.13 -16.05
C THR A 376 27.20 -5.88 -16.45
N PRO A 377 27.87 -4.74 -16.64
CA PRO A 377 27.22 -3.50 -17.03
C PRO A 377 26.45 -3.62 -18.35
N CYS A 378 25.23 -3.12 -18.36
CA CYS A 378 24.39 -2.97 -19.55
C CYS A 378 23.35 -1.88 -19.28
N GLU A 379 22.53 -1.55 -20.28
CA GLU A 379 21.46 -0.57 -20.11
C GLU A 379 20.48 -0.94 -18.97
N GLN A 380 20.13 -2.22 -18.85
CA GLN A 380 19.21 -2.71 -17.82
C GLN A 380 19.81 -2.62 -16.40
N THR A 381 21.13 -2.76 -16.24
CA THR A 381 21.81 -2.57 -14.96
C THR A 381 22.10 -1.08 -14.68
N GLY A 382 21.85 -0.18 -15.62
CA GLY A 382 22.24 1.22 -15.47
C GLY A 382 23.74 1.45 -15.58
N TRP A 383 24.45 0.58 -16.32
CA TRP A 383 25.90 0.60 -16.50
C TRP A 383 26.70 0.22 -15.25
N GLU A 384 26.12 -0.61 -14.39
CA GLU A 384 26.67 -1.04 -13.12
C GLU A 384 27.24 -2.46 -13.19
N PHE A 385 28.41 -2.68 -12.58
CA PHE A 385 28.83 -4.00 -12.12
C PHE A 385 28.10 -4.30 -10.82
N ILE A 386 27.26 -5.32 -10.78
CA ILE A 386 26.44 -5.64 -9.62
C ILE A 386 26.86 -6.97 -9.03
N GLU A 387 27.35 -6.99 -7.80
CA GLU A 387 27.50 -8.24 -7.05
C GLU A 387 26.21 -8.57 -6.28
N ILE A 388 25.80 -9.84 -6.39
CA ILE A 388 24.57 -10.34 -5.78
C ILE A 388 24.94 -11.16 -4.56
N PHE A 389 24.35 -10.80 -3.44
CA PHE A 389 24.53 -11.48 -2.16
C PHE A 389 23.24 -12.14 -1.70
N ARG A 390 23.37 -13.28 -1.05
CA ARG A 390 22.29 -14.02 -0.41
C ARG A 390 22.49 -14.04 1.10
N GLY A 391 21.40 -13.89 1.85
CA GLY A 391 21.38 -14.02 3.30
C GLY A 391 20.05 -14.55 3.82
N VAL A 392 20.01 -14.92 5.11
CA VAL A 392 18.78 -15.36 5.79
C VAL A 392 18.51 -14.42 6.96
N HIS A 393 17.30 -13.85 7.00
CA HIS A 393 16.86 -12.97 8.09
C HIS A 393 15.33 -12.94 8.17
N ASP A 394 14.77 -13.20 9.36
CA ASP A 394 13.32 -13.24 9.57
C ASP A 394 12.69 -11.87 9.97
N GLY A 395 13.52 -10.84 10.11
CA GLY A 395 13.09 -9.53 10.62
C GLY A 395 13.28 -9.42 12.15
N PRO A 396 12.71 -8.43 12.79
CA PRO A 396 11.90 -7.36 12.18
C PRO A 396 12.73 -6.42 11.29
N PHE A 397 12.07 -5.77 10.34
CA PHE A 397 12.66 -4.75 9.46
C PHE A 397 12.13 -3.37 9.81
N ALA A 398 12.98 -2.35 9.65
CA ALA A 398 12.63 -0.95 9.81
C ALA A 398 13.03 -0.19 8.53
N PRO A 399 12.24 -0.33 7.44
CA PRO A 399 12.61 0.24 6.16
C PRO A 399 12.66 1.78 6.21
N ALA A 400 13.70 2.34 5.59
CA ALA A 400 13.86 3.78 5.44
C ALA A 400 12.80 4.31 4.46
N SER A 401 11.77 4.98 4.94
CA SER A 401 10.53 5.29 4.17
C SER A 401 10.74 6.18 2.94
N LEU A 402 11.84 6.95 2.87
CA LEU A 402 12.20 7.72 1.68
C LEU A 402 12.81 6.85 0.58
N GLU A 403 13.40 5.72 0.95
CA GLU A 403 14.05 4.77 0.06
C GLU A 403 13.12 3.61 -0.31
N VAL A 404 12.44 3.07 0.70
CA VAL A 404 11.65 1.84 0.65
C VAL A 404 10.22 2.12 1.14
N GLU A 405 9.23 1.94 0.28
CA GLU A 405 7.82 2.12 0.63
C GLU A 405 7.32 1.05 1.61
N THR A 406 7.70 -0.19 1.36
CA THR A 406 7.37 -1.35 2.21
C THR A 406 8.25 -2.54 1.84
N VAL A 407 8.32 -3.53 2.73
CA VAL A 407 8.95 -4.82 2.47
C VAL A 407 7.99 -5.96 2.79
N ALA A 408 8.08 -7.06 2.05
CA ALA A 408 7.28 -8.25 2.32
C ALA A 408 7.97 -9.52 1.81
N PHE A 409 7.76 -10.62 2.51
CA PHE A 409 8.18 -11.93 2.06
C PHE A 409 7.17 -12.52 1.07
N PHE A 410 7.68 -13.09 -0.02
CA PHE A 410 6.90 -13.77 -1.04
C PHE A 410 7.49 -15.16 -1.32
N ASN A 411 6.61 -16.12 -1.60
CA ASN A 411 7.03 -17.41 -2.09
C ASN A 411 7.78 -17.25 -3.43
N ARG A 412 8.91 -17.93 -3.60
CA ARG A 412 9.76 -17.79 -4.81
C ARG A 412 9.05 -18.15 -6.11
N GLU A 413 8.26 -19.21 -6.10
CA GLU A 413 7.54 -19.63 -7.32
C GLU A 413 6.44 -18.60 -7.69
N HIS A 414 5.80 -17.99 -6.67
CA HIS A 414 4.88 -16.88 -6.91
C HIS A 414 5.61 -15.67 -7.53
N VAL A 415 6.79 -15.30 -7.03
CA VAL A 415 7.59 -14.20 -7.59
C VAL A 415 7.97 -14.47 -9.05
N LYS A 416 8.43 -15.69 -9.36
CA LYS A 416 8.77 -16.08 -10.75
C LYS A 416 7.57 -15.96 -11.68
N ALA A 417 6.43 -16.50 -11.28
CA ALA A 417 5.19 -16.44 -12.07
C ALA A 417 4.69 -15.00 -12.25
N TRP A 418 4.74 -14.19 -11.17
CA TRP A 418 4.36 -12.79 -11.19
C TRP A 418 5.27 -11.96 -12.10
N ALA A 419 6.59 -12.12 -12.00
CA ALA A 419 7.55 -11.42 -12.84
C ALA A 419 7.44 -11.80 -14.32
N ALA A 420 7.10 -13.07 -14.62
CA ALA A 420 6.84 -13.50 -16.00
C ALA A 420 5.53 -12.89 -16.56
N GLY A 421 4.48 -12.79 -15.74
CA GLY A 421 3.17 -12.26 -16.15
C GLY A 421 3.06 -10.73 -16.12
N SER A 422 3.82 -10.07 -15.26
CA SER A 422 3.75 -8.62 -15.03
C SER A 422 5.14 -8.04 -14.75
N PRO A 423 6.07 -8.10 -15.70
CA PRO A 423 7.45 -7.64 -15.51
C PRO A 423 7.54 -6.14 -15.17
N GLN A 424 6.55 -5.34 -15.57
CA GLN A 424 6.47 -3.91 -15.27
C GLN A 424 6.34 -3.60 -13.77
N ASP A 425 5.94 -4.56 -12.95
CA ASP A 425 5.84 -4.41 -11.50
C ASP A 425 7.22 -4.44 -10.82
N PHE A 426 8.25 -4.85 -11.53
CA PHE A 426 9.60 -5.04 -11.02
C PHE A 426 10.61 -4.07 -11.62
N SER A 427 11.71 -3.82 -10.90
CA SER A 427 12.85 -3.12 -11.46
C SER A 427 13.52 -3.99 -12.54
N PRO A 428 14.10 -3.38 -13.61
CA PRO A 428 14.80 -4.13 -14.64
C PRO A 428 15.97 -4.97 -14.08
N VAL A 429 16.66 -4.47 -13.07
CA VAL A 429 17.77 -5.17 -12.44
C VAL A 429 17.28 -6.41 -11.69
N PHE A 430 16.16 -6.30 -10.94
CA PHE A 430 15.61 -7.47 -10.25
C PHE A 430 15.23 -8.59 -11.23
N LEU A 431 14.71 -8.24 -12.41
CA LEU A 431 14.40 -9.23 -13.44
C LEU A 431 15.65 -10.03 -13.89
N LEU A 432 16.81 -9.39 -13.90
CA LEU A 432 18.09 -10.09 -14.13
C LEU A 432 18.53 -10.94 -12.92
N CYS A 433 18.26 -10.44 -11.71
CA CYS A 433 18.59 -11.16 -10.47
C CYS A 433 17.80 -12.47 -10.30
N GLN A 434 16.66 -12.64 -10.99
CA GLN A 434 15.88 -13.88 -10.94
C GLN A 434 16.64 -15.13 -11.36
N ALA A 435 17.69 -15.00 -12.17
CA ALA A 435 18.57 -16.13 -12.54
C ALA A 435 19.28 -16.76 -11.33
N PHE A 436 19.29 -16.08 -10.19
CA PHE A 436 19.93 -16.50 -8.94
C PHE A 436 18.92 -16.94 -7.85
N LEU A 437 17.62 -17.02 -8.16
CA LEU A 437 16.57 -17.46 -7.24
C LEU A 437 16.39 -18.97 -7.19
#